data_9de85f7179b503c4305d2b7a87cc33b1
#
_entry.id   9de85f7179b503c4305d2b7a87cc33b1
#
_cell.length_a   1.000
_cell.length_b   1.000
_cell.length_c   1.000
_cell.angle_alpha   90.00
_cell.angle_beta   90.00
_cell.angle_gamma   90.00
#
_symmetry.space_group_name_H-M   'P 1'
#
loop_
_entity.id
_entity.type
_entity.pdbx_description
1 polymer ?
#
loop_
_entity_poly.entity_id
_entity_poly.type
_entity_poly.pdbx_seq_one_letter_code
_entity_poly.pdbx_strand_id
1 'polypeptide(L)'
;MSGKVSYLGEFEQVVLLAVAHLGAEASGPGLRAEMSERAGRTVSIGAIYATLDRLTAKGYLRARDESAGARVRRFFTLTAAGADALKAAREMQARMWRGVDLRKATMTRKA
;
A
#
# COMPACT_ATOMS: atom_id res chain seq x y z
N MET A 1 13.42 -19.64 14.02
CA MET A 1 13.06 -19.08 12.76
C MET A 1 11.56 -18.86 12.66
N SER A 2 11.23 -17.74 12.21
CA SER A 2 9.84 -17.42 12.04
C SER A 2 9.24 -18.20 10.88
N GLY A 3 8.20 -18.94 11.12
CA GLY A 3 7.48 -19.61 10.07
C GLY A 3 6.44 -18.71 9.41
N LYS A 4 6.25 -17.53 9.96
CA LYS A 4 5.20 -16.67 9.47
C LYS A 4 5.65 -15.84 8.32
N VAL A 5 4.91 -15.94 7.24
CA VAL A 5 5.09 -15.04 6.10
C VAL A 5 3.91 -14.09 6.09
N SER A 6 4.20 -12.80 6.14
CA SER A 6 3.18 -11.79 6.09
C SER A 6 3.06 -11.29 4.66
N TYR A 7 1.89 -11.47 4.09
CA TYR A 7 1.62 -11.01 2.74
C TYR A 7 0.83 -9.73 2.76
N LEU A 8 1.24 -8.78 1.95
CA LEU A 8 0.47 -7.57 1.75
C LEU A 8 -0.58 -7.82 0.67
N GLY A 9 -1.83 -7.54 1.02
CA GLY A 9 -2.88 -7.51 0.04
C GLY A 9 -2.65 -6.38 -0.95
N GLU A 10 -3.33 -6.44 -2.08
CA GLU A 10 -3.14 -5.46 -3.14
C GLU A 10 -3.49 -4.05 -2.65
N PHE A 11 -4.60 -3.90 -1.92
CA PHE A 11 -5.00 -2.61 -1.41
C PHE A 11 -4.00 -2.07 -0.38
N GLU A 12 -3.47 -2.96 0.46
CA GLU A 12 -2.43 -2.55 1.41
C GLU A 12 -1.19 -2.04 0.70
N GLN A 13 -0.80 -2.69 -0.38
CA GLN A 13 0.34 -2.25 -1.18
C GLN A 13 0.09 -0.86 -1.75
N VAL A 14 -1.10 -0.62 -2.29
CA VAL A 14 -1.43 0.67 -2.88
C VAL A 14 -1.38 1.77 -1.81
N VAL A 15 -1.91 1.50 -0.61
CA VAL A 15 -1.88 2.47 0.48
C VAL A 15 -0.45 2.78 0.89
N LEU A 16 0.39 1.76 1.07
CA LEU A 16 1.78 1.98 1.45
C LEU A 16 2.55 2.75 0.38
N LEU A 17 2.29 2.46 -0.88
CA LEU A 17 2.92 3.19 -1.98
C LEU A 17 2.47 4.65 -2.01
N ALA A 18 1.20 4.90 -1.75
CA ALA A 18 0.69 6.26 -1.67
C ALA A 18 1.36 7.03 -0.52
N VAL A 19 1.56 6.37 0.63
CA VAL A 19 2.30 6.98 1.74
C VAL A 19 3.72 7.34 1.29
N ALA A 20 4.37 6.43 0.58
CA ALA A 20 5.73 6.67 0.09
C ALA A 20 5.79 7.87 -0.86
N HIS A 21 4.77 8.02 -1.72
CA HIS A 21 4.72 9.16 -2.64
C HIS A 21 4.53 10.49 -1.91
N LEU A 22 3.68 10.51 -0.89
CA LEU A 22 3.36 11.74 -0.20
C LEU A 22 4.38 12.13 0.87
N GLY A 23 5.15 11.18 1.35
CA GLY A 23 6.16 11.45 2.37
C GLY A 23 5.54 12.07 3.62
N ALA A 24 6.04 13.22 4.05
CA ALA A 24 5.59 13.86 5.27
C ALA A 24 4.15 14.35 5.21
N GLU A 25 3.56 14.41 4.02
CA GLU A 25 2.19 14.92 3.82
C GLU A 25 1.14 13.83 3.78
N ALA A 26 1.47 12.62 4.18
CA ALA A 26 0.56 11.48 4.05
C ALA A 26 -0.51 11.49 5.14
N SER A 27 -1.60 12.20 4.89
CA SER A 27 -2.81 12.20 5.71
C SER A 27 -3.88 11.34 5.04
N GLY A 28 -4.94 10.99 5.79
CA GLY A 28 -6.05 10.25 5.20
C GLY A 28 -6.62 10.90 3.94
N PRO A 29 -7.01 12.18 4.01
CA PRO A 29 -7.53 12.87 2.81
C PRO A 29 -6.49 12.98 1.70
N GLY A 30 -5.22 13.21 2.04
CA GLY A 30 -4.15 13.28 1.05
C GLY A 30 -3.96 11.95 0.34
N LEU A 31 -4.02 10.85 1.09
CA LEU A 31 -3.91 9.51 0.51
C LEU A 31 -5.07 9.20 -0.40
N ARG A 32 -6.27 9.61 0.00
CA ARG A 32 -7.45 9.41 -0.84
C ARG A 32 -7.29 10.11 -2.18
N ALA A 33 -6.82 11.35 -2.16
CA ALA A 33 -6.59 12.12 -3.38
C ALA A 33 -5.50 11.48 -4.24
N GLU A 34 -4.42 11.05 -3.62
CA GLU A 34 -3.30 10.42 -4.32
C GLU A 34 -3.75 9.15 -5.01
N MET A 35 -4.54 8.32 -4.32
CA MET A 35 -5.02 7.06 -4.89
C MET A 35 -5.98 7.30 -6.03
N SER A 36 -6.80 8.34 -5.94
CA SER A 36 -7.70 8.70 -7.03
C SER A 36 -6.92 9.14 -8.26
N GLU A 37 -5.94 10.02 -8.08
CA GLU A 37 -5.20 10.58 -9.20
C GLU A 37 -4.22 9.60 -9.81
N ARG A 38 -3.48 8.90 -8.97
CA ARG A 38 -2.40 8.04 -9.46
C ARG A 38 -2.87 6.65 -9.82
N ALA A 39 -3.78 6.09 -9.04
CA ALA A 39 -4.24 4.71 -9.24
C ALA A 39 -5.62 4.61 -9.86
N GLY A 40 -6.29 5.74 -10.07
CA GLY A 40 -7.65 5.74 -10.61
C GLY A 40 -8.65 5.09 -9.69
N ARG A 41 -8.39 5.12 -8.38
CA ARG A 41 -9.23 4.44 -7.41
C ARG A 41 -10.01 5.43 -6.55
N THR A 42 -11.33 5.27 -6.57
CA THR A 42 -12.21 6.00 -5.66
C THR A 42 -12.45 5.12 -4.45
N VAL A 43 -11.95 5.55 -3.30
CA VAL A 43 -12.00 4.76 -2.07
C VAL A 43 -12.63 5.61 -0.97
N SER A 44 -13.42 4.98 -0.10
CA SER A 44 -13.99 5.69 1.03
C SER A 44 -12.90 6.02 2.05
N ILE A 45 -13.09 7.15 2.73
CA ILE A 45 -12.12 7.56 3.75
C ILE A 45 -12.07 6.53 4.89
N GLY A 46 -13.20 5.88 5.19
CA GLY A 46 -13.25 4.85 6.21
C GLY A 46 -12.38 3.64 5.86
N ALA A 47 -12.42 3.22 4.61
CA ALA A 47 -11.58 2.11 4.16
C ALA A 47 -10.10 2.44 4.26
N ILE A 48 -9.75 3.70 3.95
CA ILE A 48 -8.38 4.15 4.06
C ILE A 48 -7.91 4.11 5.52
N TYR A 49 -8.70 4.67 6.43
CA TYR A 49 -8.30 4.68 7.85
C TYR A 49 -8.24 3.28 8.44
N ALA A 50 -9.16 2.40 8.08
CA ALA A 50 -9.12 1.03 8.55
C ALA A 50 -7.82 0.34 8.12
N THR A 51 -7.41 0.58 6.88
CA THR A 51 -6.18 0.00 6.36
C THR A 51 -4.95 0.64 7.00
N LEU A 52 -4.96 1.96 7.18
CA LEU A 52 -3.86 2.65 7.86
C LEU A 52 -3.67 2.13 9.28
N ASP A 53 -4.76 1.92 10.01
CA ASP A 53 -4.70 1.39 11.36
C ASP A 53 -4.10 -0.02 11.37
N ARG A 54 -4.52 -0.85 10.45
CA ARG A 54 -4.03 -2.21 10.33
C ARG A 54 -2.54 -2.24 10.00
N LEU A 55 -2.10 -1.38 9.09
CA LEU A 55 -0.69 -1.31 8.69
C LEU A 55 0.17 -0.74 9.80
N THR A 56 -0.37 0.20 10.57
CA THR A 56 0.33 0.73 11.73
C THR A 56 0.50 -0.35 12.79
N ALA A 57 -0.55 -1.14 13.03
CA ALA A 57 -0.48 -2.24 13.98
C ALA A 57 0.54 -3.30 13.56
N LYS A 58 0.72 -3.50 12.27
CA LYS A 58 1.74 -4.43 11.76
C LYS A 58 3.15 -3.87 11.81
N GLY A 59 3.31 -2.60 12.14
CA GLY A 59 4.61 -1.97 12.19
C GLY A 59 5.12 -1.46 10.84
N TYR A 60 4.27 -1.42 9.83
CA TYR A 60 4.64 -0.96 8.50
C TYR A 60 4.49 0.54 8.33
N LEU A 61 3.72 1.17 9.19
CA LEU A 61 3.54 2.61 9.23
C LEU A 61 3.74 3.10 10.66
N ARG A 62 4.15 4.35 10.78
CA ARG A 62 4.17 5.08 12.03
C ARG A 62 3.25 6.27 11.90
N ALA A 63 2.36 6.45 12.87
CA ALA A 63 1.46 7.59 12.90
C ALA A 63 2.04 8.69 13.75
N ARG A 64 1.82 9.93 13.36
CA ARG A 64 2.10 11.08 14.20
C ARG A 64 0.96 12.07 14.10
N ASP A 65 0.71 12.76 15.20
CA ASP A 65 -0.33 13.77 15.24
C ASP A 65 0.32 15.15 15.24
N GLU A 66 -0.29 16.07 14.51
CA GLU A 66 0.11 17.46 14.51
C GLU A 66 -1.08 18.32 14.89
N SER A 67 -0.87 19.24 15.82
CA SER A 67 -1.89 20.19 16.21
C SER A 67 -1.85 21.37 15.27
N ALA A 68 -3.04 21.77 14.81
CA ALA A 68 -3.21 22.95 13.99
C ALA A 68 -4.39 23.73 14.59
N GLY A 69 -4.09 24.58 15.56
CA GLY A 69 -5.11 25.27 16.32
C GLY A 69 -5.91 24.28 17.15
N ALA A 70 -7.23 24.27 17.00
CA ALA A 70 -8.10 23.35 17.74
C ALA A 70 -8.18 21.97 17.09
N ARG A 71 -7.54 21.77 15.95
CA ARG A 71 -7.60 20.52 15.20
C ARG A 71 -6.33 19.72 15.38
N VAL A 72 -6.49 18.40 15.38
CA VAL A 72 -5.38 17.47 15.34
C VAL A 72 -5.44 16.74 14.00
N ARG A 73 -4.33 16.76 13.27
CA ARG A 73 -4.21 16.06 12.01
C ARG A 73 -3.25 14.90 12.18
N ARG A 74 -3.61 13.76 11.64
CA ARG A 74 -2.77 12.57 11.74
C ARG A 74 -2.10 12.30 10.41
N PHE A 75 -0.78 12.11 10.49
CA PHE A 75 0.04 11.79 9.33
C PHE A 75 0.72 10.44 9.54
N PHE A 76 1.07 9.81 8.44
CA PHE A 76 1.65 8.48 8.48
C PHE A 76 2.96 8.48 7.73
N THR A 77 3.91 7.68 8.23
CA THR A 77 5.23 7.56 7.63
C THR A 77 5.54 6.09 7.43
N LEU A 78 6.12 5.76 6.29
CA LEU A 78 6.55 4.41 6.00
C LEU A 78 7.74 4.06 6.89
N THR A 79 7.65 2.91 7.57
CA THR A 79 8.78 2.42 8.37
C THR A 79 9.74 1.60 7.50
N ALA A 80 10.90 1.30 8.03
CA ALA A 80 11.83 0.40 7.34
C ALA A 80 11.18 -0.95 7.08
N ALA A 81 10.42 -1.48 8.04
CA ALA A 81 9.70 -2.74 7.86
C ALA A 81 8.66 -2.64 6.76
N GLY A 82 7.96 -1.49 6.66
CA GLY A 82 7.01 -1.27 5.58
C GLY A 82 7.68 -1.22 4.22
N ALA A 83 8.83 -0.55 4.15
CA ALA A 83 9.60 -0.49 2.91
C ALA A 83 10.06 -1.88 2.50
N ASP A 84 10.53 -2.68 3.45
CA ASP A 84 10.96 -4.06 3.18
C ASP A 84 9.80 -4.92 2.70
N ALA A 85 8.62 -4.75 3.30
CA ALA A 85 7.44 -5.50 2.89
C ALA A 85 7.03 -5.15 1.45
N LEU A 86 7.08 -3.87 1.09
CA LEU A 86 6.81 -3.44 -0.29
C LEU A 86 7.82 -4.02 -1.27
N LYS A 87 9.09 -3.97 -0.90
CA LYS A 87 10.15 -4.50 -1.75
C LYS A 87 9.96 -6.00 -1.97
N ALA A 88 9.65 -6.73 -0.91
CA ALA A 88 9.42 -8.17 -1.02
C ALA A 88 8.21 -8.48 -1.91
N ALA A 89 7.13 -7.71 -1.79
CA ALA A 89 5.95 -7.88 -2.63
C ALA A 89 6.28 -7.63 -4.10
N ARG A 90 7.06 -6.59 -4.37
CA ARG A 90 7.48 -6.26 -5.73
C ARG A 90 8.34 -7.37 -6.32
N GLU A 91 9.26 -7.90 -5.54
CA GLU A 91 10.15 -8.96 -6.00
C GLU A 91 9.39 -10.26 -6.26
N MET A 92 8.43 -10.58 -5.42
CA MET A 92 7.59 -11.74 -5.64
C MET A 92 6.78 -11.58 -6.94
N GLN A 93 6.19 -10.42 -7.16
CA GLN A 93 5.48 -10.12 -8.38
C GLN A 93 6.40 -10.28 -9.60
N ALA A 94 7.61 -9.73 -9.51
CA ALA A 94 8.56 -9.81 -10.61
C ALA A 94 8.91 -11.26 -10.94
N ARG A 95 9.07 -12.10 -9.90
CA ARG A 95 9.35 -13.53 -10.12
C ARG A 95 8.18 -14.22 -10.81
N MET A 96 6.96 -13.88 -10.41
CA MET A 96 5.77 -14.48 -11.01
C MET A 96 5.58 -14.04 -12.47
N TRP A 97 5.92 -12.80 -12.78
CA TRP A 97 5.83 -12.31 -14.15
C TRP A 97 6.91 -12.87 -15.07
N ARG A 98 8.02 -13.29 -14.51
CA ARG A 98 9.15 -13.73 -15.32
C ARG A 98 8.75 -14.91 -16.19
N GLY A 99 8.98 -14.77 -17.49
CA GLY A 99 8.63 -15.82 -18.45
C GLY A 99 7.17 -15.85 -18.85
N VAL A 100 6.32 -14.97 -18.30
CA VAL A 100 4.92 -14.93 -18.67
C VAL A 100 4.76 -14.26 -20.02
N ASP A 101 4.05 -14.95 -20.92
CA ASP A 101 3.59 -14.41 -22.19
C ASP A 101 2.08 -14.52 -22.17
N LEU A 102 1.41 -13.41 -21.92
CA LEU A 102 -0.03 -13.42 -21.75
C LEU A 102 -0.76 -13.83 -23.02
N ARG A 103 -0.18 -13.52 -24.15
CA ARG A 103 -0.77 -13.90 -25.43
C ARG A 103 -0.80 -15.43 -25.58
N LYS A 104 0.32 -16.08 -25.27
CA LYS A 104 0.37 -17.54 -25.29
C LYS A 104 -0.52 -18.14 -24.21
N ALA A 105 -0.57 -17.51 -23.05
CA ALA A 105 -1.34 -18.01 -21.91
C ALA A 105 -2.85 -18.03 -22.20
N THR A 106 -3.32 -17.14 -23.07
CA THR A 106 -4.73 -17.04 -23.41
C THR A 106 -5.09 -17.81 -24.67
N MET A 107 -4.14 -18.41 -25.34
CA MET A 107 -4.43 -19.19 -26.54
C MET A 107 -5.24 -20.42 -26.18
N THR A 108 -6.41 -20.55 -26.79
CA THR A 108 -7.23 -21.72 -26.63
C THR A 108 -6.84 -22.72 -27.69
N ARG A 109 -6.56 -23.92 -27.25
CA ARG A 109 -6.28 -24.99 -28.17
C ARG A 109 -7.54 -25.40 -28.89
N LYS A 110 -7.46 -25.42 -30.16
CA LYS A 110 -8.59 -25.92 -30.95
C LYS A 110 -8.69 -27.40 -30.80
N ALA A 111 -9.86 -27.82 -30.47
CA ALA A 111 -10.14 -29.26 -30.40
C ALA A 111 -10.28 -29.86 -31.76
#